data_43af5741f5f2cd0cd27f5ee1bbfe4889
#
_entry.id   43af5741f5f2cd0cd27f5ee1bbfe4889
#
_cell.length_a   1.000
_cell.length_b   1.000
_cell.length_c   1.000
_cell.angle_alpha   90.00
_cell.angle_beta   90.00
_cell.angle_gamma   90.00
#
_symmetry.space_group_name_H-M   'P 1'
#
loop_
_entity.id
_entity.type
_entity.pdbx_description
1 polymer ?
#
loop_
_entity_poly.entity_id
_entity_poly.type
_entity_poly.pdbx_seq_one_letter_code
_entity_poly.pdbx_strand_id
1 'polypeptide(L)'
;MRRVSFVALLLVAVLVLTSCGGGHDASRPLVVRIPRGAGGVGFLPLLVMEQNRLIEKHAASLGMPAIEVKWVDLGGPSALNDALLSGAVDFIAAGPPAFLVLWDRTRDSSKVMGVAAITSLPMYLNTSRDGFKTLENLTNSDKIAMTAIKVSIPAIVMQMVAAEKYGLKDATHFDRYTVSMTHPDGVVALLGGSGAITAHFTSPPFHQRERKDPHIHTVMTTDDVMKGSTTFTMLSTTTAFHESNPKATQAVLAALEEANGMIRADKKMAAMVLLASTSESGFSLQDLQEVIEDPAVKFTTTPENVMKYAEFMHRMGTLEHLPSSWQELFFADIDGVSGS
;
A
#
# COMPACT_ATOMS: atom_id res chain seq x y z
N MET A 1 -50.52 79.70 7.94
CA MET A 1 -50.38 78.59 7.03
C MET A 1 -48.91 78.51 6.59
N ARG A 2 -48.13 77.61 7.21
CA ARG A 2 -46.69 77.56 7.09
C ARG A 2 -46.33 76.35 6.18
N ARG A 3 -45.58 76.67 5.12
CA ARG A 3 -44.98 75.63 4.25
C ARG A 3 -43.67 75.16 4.87
N VAL A 4 -43.53 73.87 5.08
CA VAL A 4 -42.29 73.28 5.54
C VAL A 4 -41.70 72.53 4.33
N SER A 5 -40.52 73.01 3.88
CA SER A 5 -39.75 72.36 2.81
C SER A 5 -38.90 71.26 3.41
N PHE A 6 -39.04 70.04 2.89
CA PHE A 6 -38.14 68.92 3.20
C PHE A 6 -36.97 68.90 2.19
N VAL A 7 -35.74 69.11 2.70
CA VAL A 7 -34.51 68.89 1.96
C VAL A 7 -34.14 67.44 2.11
N ALA A 8 -34.15 66.73 1.00
CA ALA A 8 -33.68 65.32 0.97
C ALA A 8 -32.17 65.30 0.81
N LEU A 9 -31.49 64.77 1.82
CA LEU A 9 -30.05 64.52 1.81
C LEU A 9 -29.81 63.15 1.19
N LEU A 10 -29.22 63.13 -0.02
CA LEU A 10 -28.78 61.91 -0.71
C LEU A 10 -27.42 61.50 -0.13
N LEU A 11 -27.40 60.44 0.68
CA LEU A 11 -26.19 59.75 1.11
C LEU A 11 -25.80 58.74 0.04
N VAL A 12 -24.74 59.01 -0.70
CA VAL A 12 -24.11 58.06 -1.61
C VAL A 12 -23.21 57.13 -0.76
N ALA A 13 -23.71 55.91 -0.51
CA ALA A 13 -22.91 54.86 0.08
C ALA A 13 -22.00 54.24 -0.99
N VAL A 14 -20.72 54.56 -0.99
CA VAL A 14 -19.68 53.88 -1.78
C VAL A 14 -19.42 52.53 -1.15
N LEU A 15 -20.00 51.47 -1.73
CA LEU A 15 -19.65 50.08 -1.42
C LEU A 15 -18.26 49.80 -1.98
N VAL A 16 -17.26 49.81 -1.12
CA VAL A 16 -15.92 49.22 -1.46
C VAL A 16 -16.08 47.72 -1.41
N LEU A 17 -16.23 47.10 -2.59
CA LEU A 17 -16.08 45.67 -2.77
C LEU A 17 -14.61 45.30 -2.55
N THR A 18 -14.25 44.98 -1.33
CA THR A 18 -13.01 44.23 -1.04
C THR A 18 -13.18 42.84 -1.61
N SER A 19 -12.67 42.64 -2.83
CA SER A 19 -12.42 41.33 -3.39
C SER A 19 -11.51 40.55 -2.42
N CYS A 20 -12.11 39.63 -1.66
CA CYS A 20 -11.34 38.57 -0.99
C CYS A 20 -10.77 37.67 -2.08
N GLY A 21 -9.65 38.08 -2.70
CA GLY A 21 -8.77 37.16 -3.37
C GLY A 21 -8.31 36.17 -2.31
N GLY A 22 -8.68 34.90 -2.45
CA GLY A 22 -8.14 33.80 -1.66
C GLY A 22 -6.64 33.69 -1.92
N GLY A 23 -5.86 34.55 -1.26
CA GLY A 23 -4.42 34.39 -1.17
C GLY A 23 -4.18 33.08 -0.44
N HIS A 24 -3.58 32.11 -1.10
CA HIS A 24 -2.91 31.01 -0.43
C HIS A 24 -1.98 31.68 0.59
N ASP A 25 -2.22 31.41 1.85
CA ASP A 25 -1.39 31.89 2.96
C ASP A 25 -0.01 31.25 2.79
N ALA A 26 0.89 31.93 2.09
CA ALA A 26 2.25 31.49 1.75
C ALA A 26 3.13 31.23 2.98
N SER A 27 2.57 31.39 4.19
CA SER A 27 3.26 31.24 5.47
C SER A 27 3.15 29.85 6.10
N ARG A 28 2.19 29.02 5.66
CA ARG A 28 2.03 27.67 6.22
C ARG A 28 2.75 26.62 5.35
N PRO A 29 3.59 25.77 5.96
CA PRO A 29 4.22 24.68 5.22
C PRO A 29 3.16 23.73 4.66
N LEU A 30 3.41 23.21 3.45
CA LEU A 30 2.62 22.11 2.90
C LEU A 30 2.74 20.92 3.87
N VAL A 31 1.62 20.38 4.29
CA VAL A 31 1.59 19.14 5.08
C VAL A 31 1.37 17.96 4.13
N VAL A 32 2.29 17.02 4.14
CA VAL A 32 2.19 15.74 3.40
C VAL A 32 1.92 14.61 4.38
N ARG A 33 0.79 13.93 4.24
CA ARG A 33 0.37 12.83 5.11
C ARG A 33 0.56 11.51 4.37
N ILE A 34 1.43 10.67 4.92
CA ILE A 34 1.82 9.39 4.29
C ILE A 34 1.82 8.28 5.33
N PRO A 35 1.29 7.06 5.03
CA PRO A 35 1.28 5.96 5.99
C PRO A 35 2.66 5.31 6.11
N ARG A 36 3.01 4.83 7.33
CA ARG A 36 4.19 3.98 7.56
C ARG A 36 4.03 2.58 6.98
N GLY A 37 2.80 2.18 6.70
CA GLY A 37 2.45 0.84 6.25
C GLY A 37 2.11 -0.13 7.38
N ALA A 38 1.82 -1.38 7.01
CA ALA A 38 1.33 -2.40 7.95
C ALA A 38 2.46 -3.21 8.64
N GLY A 39 3.71 -2.74 8.56
CA GLY A 39 4.88 -3.42 9.11
C GLY A 39 5.49 -4.48 8.17
N GLY A 40 6.66 -5.00 8.56
CA GLY A 40 7.42 -5.96 7.78
C GLY A 40 8.33 -5.34 6.71
N VAL A 41 9.11 -6.20 6.05
CA VAL A 41 10.14 -5.78 5.09
C VAL A 41 9.55 -5.07 3.86
N GLY A 42 8.31 -5.36 3.51
CA GLY A 42 7.63 -4.76 2.37
C GLY A 42 7.38 -3.25 2.49
N PHE A 43 7.47 -2.70 3.71
CA PHE A 43 7.32 -1.27 3.98
C PHE A 43 8.62 -0.59 4.45
N LEU A 44 9.72 -1.34 4.48
CA LEU A 44 11.02 -0.84 4.94
C LEU A 44 11.47 0.46 4.23
N PRO A 45 11.27 0.65 2.91
CA PRO A 45 11.62 1.92 2.27
C PRO A 45 10.94 3.13 2.89
N LEU A 46 9.67 3.02 3.30
CA LEU A 46 8.95 4.12 3.96
C LEU A 46 9.56 4.46 5.34
N LEU A 47 9.96 3.43 6.10
CA LEU A 47 10.64 3.62 7.39
C LEU A 47 12.00 4.31 7.23
N VAL A 48 12.76 3.95 6.17
CA VAL A 48 14.05 4.59 5.84
C VAL A 48 13.81 6.05 5.42
N MET A 49 12.77 6.32 4.62
CA MET A 49 12.38 7.68 4.23
C MET A 49 12.06 8.54 5.47
N GLU A 50 11.28 8.01 6.42
CA GLU A 50 10.91 8.69 7.66
C GLU A 50 12.14 8.99 8.51
N GLN A 51 12.93 7.96 8.83
CA GLN A 51 14.09 8.09 9.72
C GLN A 51 15.11 9.09 9.20
N ASN A 52 15.30 9.16 7.88
CA ASN A 52 16.30 10.03 7.25
C ASN A 52 15.69 11.34 6.71
N ARG A 53 14.39 11.58 6.92
CA ARG A 53 13.67 12.78 6.45
C ARG A 53 13.91 13.04 4.95
N LEU A 54 13.84 11.97 4.15
CA LEU A 54 14.22 12.05 2.74
C LEU A 54 13.25 12.88 1.92
N ILE A 55 11.95 12.89 2.25
CA ILE A 55 10.95 13.70 1.55
C ILE A 55 11.26 15.18 1.73
N GLU A 56 11.51 15.63 2.96
CA GLU A 56 11.88 17.02 3.26
C GLU A 56 13.19 17.41 2.58
N LYS A 57 14.18 16.51 2.56
CA LYS A 57 15.47 16.70 1.88
C LYS A 57 15.28 16.94 0.38
N HIS A 58 14.49 16.09 -0.30
CA HIS A 58 14.24 16.22 -1.74
C HIS A 58 13.35 17.42 -2.06
N ALA A 59 12.36 17.74 -1.22
CA ALA A 59 11.56 18.94 -1.38
C ALA A 59 12.43 20.21 -1.33
N ALA A 60 13.36 20.28 -0.40
CA ALA A 60 14.32 21.39 -0.32
C ALA A 60 15.21 21.47 -1.56
N SER A 61 15.68 20.32 -2.09
CA SER A 61 16.49 20.24 -3.33
C SER A 61 15.72 20.72 -4.57
N LEU A 62 14.39 20.57 -4.57
CA LEU A 62 13.49 21.06 -5.63
C LEU A 62 13.12 22.55 -5.44
N GLY A 63 13.72 23.25 -4.46
CA GLY A 63 13.45 24.65 -4.17
C GLY A 63 12.04 24.88 -3.62
N MET A 64 11.45 23.90 -2.95
CA MET A 64 10.17 24.07 -2.26
C MET A 64 10.38 24.83 -0.95
N PRO A 65 9.37 25.61 -0.48
CA PRO A 65 9.30 26.02 0.92
C PRO A 65 9.36 24.78 1.84
N ALA A 66 9.70 24.99 3.11
CA ALA A 66 9.69 23.90 4.09
C ALA A 66 8.34 23.17 4.05
N ILE A 67 8.39 21.84 3.97
CA ILE A 67 7.21 20.97 4.07
C ILE A 67 7.20 20.27 5.43
N GLU A 68 6.02 19.91 5.90
CA GLU A 68 5.83 19.07 7.09
C GLU A 68 5.35 17.69 6.64
N VAL A 69 6.13 16.64 6.91
CA VAL A 69 5.71 15.27 6.62
C VAL A 69 5.11 14.64 7.87
N LYS A 70 3.86 14.19 7.78
CA LYS A 70 3.15 13.48 8.85
C LYS A 70 3.02 12.02 8.50
N TRP A 71 3.79 11.21 9.19
CA TRP A 71 3.69 9.77 9.10
C TRP A 71 2.55 9.28 9.98
N VAL A 72 1.64 8.49 9.41
CA VAL A 72 0.44 8.03 10.10
C VAL A 72 0.38 6.50 10.14
N ASP A 73 -0.16 5.97 11.23
CA ASP A 73 -0.43 4.55 11.38
C ASP A 73 -1.91 4.30 11.10
N LEU A 74 -2.19 3.54 10.08
CA LEU A 74 -3.53 3.18 9.64
C LEU A 74 -3.65 1.66 9.62
N GLY A 75 -4.86 1.18 9.68
CA GLY A 75 -5.16 -0.25 9.61
C GLY A 75 -4.86 -0.86 8.24
N GLY A 76 -5.56 -1.94 7.91
CA GLY A 76 -5.38 -2.66 6.65
C GLY A 76 -5.84 -1.90 5.40
N PRO A 77 -5.74 -2.54 4.21
CA PRO A 77 -5.96 -1.89 2.91
C PRO A 77 -7.27 -1.12 2.76
N SER A 78 -8.37 -1.60 3.37
CA SER A 78 -9.67 -0.89 3.30
C SER A 78 -9.63 0.45 4.03
N ALA A 79 -9.03 0.49 5.24
CA ALA A 79 -8.89 1.72 6.02
C ALA A 79 -8.00 2.75 5.31
N LEU A 80 -6.96 2.29 4.61
CA LEU A 80 -6.10 3.15 3.79
C LEU A 80 -6.89 3.80 2.64
N ASN A 81 -7.71 3.02 1.93
CA ASN A 81 -8.54 3.54 0.85
C ASN A 81 -9.53 4.62 1.36
N ASP A 82 -10.20 4.35 2.48
CA ASP A 82 -11.13 5.31 3.09
C ASP A 82 -10.42 6.59 3.54
N ALA A 83 -9.22 6.47 4.10
CA ALA A 83 -8.41 7.61 4.54
C ALA A 83 -7.96 8.50 3.36
N LEU A 84 -7.56 7.91 2.21
CA LEU A 84 -7.22 8.68 1.02
C LEU A 84 -8.45 9.42 0.46
N LEU A 85 -9.58 8.71 0.31
CA LEU A 85 -10.80 9.30 -0.26
C LEU A 85 -11.40 10.39 0.63
N SER A 86 -11.24 10.31 1.93
CA SER A 86 -11.67 11.36 2.88
C SER A 86 -10.69 12.53 3.00
N GLY A 87 -9.49 12.44 2.39
CA GLY A 87 -8.42 13.44 2.54
C GLY A 87 -7.73 13.40 3.90
N ALA A 88 -7.90 12.33 4.68
CA ALA A 88 -7.17 12.15 5.93
C ALA A 88 -5.68 11.86 5.69
N VAL A 89 -5.34 11.29 4.55
CA VAL A 89 -3.97 11.12 4.03
C VAL A 89 -3.87 11.61 2.60
N ASP A 90 -2.65 11.92 2.16
CA ASP A 90 -2.37 12.37 0.79
C ASP A 90 -1.83 11.23 -0.08
N PHE A 91 -1.24 10.22 0.55
CA PHE A 91 -0.75 8.99 -0.10
C PHE A 91 -1.25 7.77 0.66
N ILE A 92 -1.31 6.62 -0.05
CA ILE A 92 -1.49 5.30 0.55
C ILE A 92 -0.41 4.34 0.05
N ALA A 93 -0.11 3.33 0.87
CA ALA A 93 0.78 2.23 0.52
C ALA A 93 0.02 0.91 0.68
N ALA A 94 -0.31 0.26 -0.43
CA ALA A 94 -1.13 -0.96 -0.45
C ALA A 94 -0.68 -1.90 -1.57
N GLY A 95 -1.10 -3.17 -1.49
CA GLY A 95 -0.88 -4.14 -2.56
C GLY A 95 -1.75 -3.88 -3.81
N PRO A 96 -1.33 -4.39 -4.98
CA PRO A 96 -2.01 -4.17 -6.25
C PRO A 96 -3.52 -4.45 -6.24
N PRO A 97 -4.07 -5.53 -5.63
CA PRO A 97 -5.50 -5.76 -5.67
C PRO A 97 -6.33 -4.65 -5.02
N ALA A 98 -5.90 -4.15 -3.86
CA ALA A 98 -6.60 -3.06 -3.17
C ALA A 98 -6.50 -1.74 -3.95
N PHE A 99 -5.34 -1.47 -4.55
CA PHE A 99 -5.14 -0.32 -5.42
C PHE A 99 -6.04 -0.39 -6.67
N LEU A 100 -6.08 -1.53 -7.36
CA LEU A 100 -6.87 -1.70 -8.58
C LEU A 100 -8.36 -1.45 -8.35
N VAL A 101 -8.91 -1.93 -7.21
CA VAL A 101 -10.30 -1.61 -6.83
C VAL A 101 -10.50 -0.11 -6.62
N LEU A 102 -9.54 0.57 -6.00
CA LEU A 102 -9.61 2.01 -5.78
C LEU A 102 -9.47 2.79 -7.09
N TRP A 103 -8.51 2.43 -7.94
CA TRP A 103 -8.32 2.99 -9.27
C TRP A 103 -9.59 2.90 -10.11
N ASP A 104 -10.21 1.72 -10.18
CA ASP A 104 -11.43 1.47 -10.95
C ASP A 104 -12.61 2.32 -10.46
N ARG A 105 -12.85 2.33 -9.14
CA ARG A 105 -13.95 3.07 -8.52
C ARG A 105 -13.82 4.59 -8.58
N THR A 106 -12.62 5.10 -8.78
CA THR A 106 -12.35 6.55 -8.73
C THR A 106 -12.09 7.16 -10.10
N ARG A 107 -12.23 6.40 -11.21
CA ARG A 107 -11.95 6.87 -12.57
C ARG A 107 -12.67 8.17 -12.93
N ASP A 108 -13.93 8.30 -12.56
CA ASP A 108 -14.80 9.44 -12.89
C ASP A 108 -14.88 10.47 -11.75
N SER A 109 -14.03 10.35 -10.72
CA SER A 109 -14.05 11.24 -9.55
C SER A 109 -12.63 11.67 -9.14
N SER A 110 -12.12 11.21 -8.01
CA SER A 110 -10.79 11.58 -7.50
C SER A 110 -9.62 11.01 -8.31
N LYS A 111 -9.88 10.04 -9.18
CA LYS A 111 -8.92 9.41 -10.10
C LYS A 111 -7.59 9.08 -9.40
N VAL A 112 -7.63 8.06 -8.55
CA VAL A 112 -6.44 7.58 -7.83
C VAL A 112 -5.53 6.85 -8.81
N MET A 113 -4.24 7.19 -8.78
CA MET A 113 -3.22 6.57 -9.62
C MET A 113 -1.99 6.18 -8.81
N GLY A 114 -1.25 5.19 -9.30
CA GLY A 114 0.02 4.78 -8.72
C GLY A 114 1.11 5.82 -8.93
N VAL A 115 1.92 6.03 -7.90
CA VAL A 115 3.14 6.85 -7.98
C VAL A 115 4.32 5.96 -8.35
N ALA A 116 4.48 4.83 -7.65
CA ALA A 116 5.52 3.84 -7.93
C ALA A 116 5.25 2.53 -7.16
N ALA A 117 5.88 1.43 -7.53
CA ALA A 117 6.06 0.31 -6.63
C ALA A 117 6.99 0.73 -5.47
N ILE A 118 6.87 0.06 -4.32
CA ILE A 118 7.76 0.25 -3.17
C ILE A 118 8.66 -0.98 -3.02
N THR A 119 8.04 -2.16 -3.12
CA THR A 119 8.71 -3.46 -3.02
C THR A 119 8.01 -4.51 -3.86
N SER A 120 8.79 -5.47 -4.34
CA SER A 120 8.29 -6.74 -4.86
C SER A 120 8.86 -7.89 -4.03
N LEU A 121 8.02 -8.78 -3.57
CA LEU A 121 8.42 -9.94 -2.77
C LEU A 121 7.32 -11.01 -2.76
N PRO A 122 7.67 -12.29 -2.60
CA PRO A 122 6.68 -13.35 -2.48
C PRO A 122 5.97 -13.33 -1.12
N MET A 123 4.71 -13.75 -1.13
CA MET A 123 4.00 -14.15 0.07
C MET A 123 3.88 -15.67 0.14
N TYR A 124 3.72 -16.21 1.33
CA TYR A 124 3.84 -17.63 1.63
C TYR A 124 2.61 -18.14 2.40
N LEU A 125 1.99 -19.20 1.93
CA LEU A 125 0.98 -19.92 2.69
C LEU A 125 1.68 -20.98 3.54
N ASN A 126 1.80 -20.73 4.83
CA ASN A 126 2.37 -21.63 5.80
C ASN A 126 1.28 -22.37 6.60
N THR A 127 1.55 -23.61 6.99
CA THR A 127 0.62 -24.41 7.79
C THR A 127 1.37 -25.31 8.79
N SER A 128 0.73 -25.55 9.92
CA SER A 128 1.16 -26.55 10.92
C SER A 128 0.52 -27.93 10.71
N ARG A 129 -0.38 -28.09 9.71
CA ARG A 129 -1.09 -29.34 9.44
C ARG A 129 -0.39 -30.16 8.37
N ASP A 130 0.23 -31.30 8.76
CA ASP A 130 1.02 -32.17 7.88
C ASP A 130 0.30 -32.59 6.58
N GLY A 131 -1.00 -32.83 6.66
CA GLY A 131 -1.81 -33.24 5.50
C GLY A 131 -2.20 -32.10 4.56
N PHE A 132 -1.85 -30.85 4.86
CA PHE A 132 -2.18 -29.71 4.03
C PHE A 132 -1.01 -29.40 3.07
N LYS A 133 -1.00 -30.02 1.90
CA LYS A 133 0.04 -29.87 0.85
C LYS A 133 -0.41 -28.99 -0.32
N THR A 134 -1.72 -28.93 -0.59
CA THR A 134 -2.34 -28.10 -1.63
C THR A 134 -3.67 -27.56 -1.11
N LEU A 135 -4.21 -26.51 -1.73
CA LEU A 135 -5.49 -25.93 -1.31
C LEU A 135 -6.66 -26.92 -1.33
N GLU A 136 -6.59 -27.95 -2.15
CA GLU A 136 -7.61 -29.03 -2.22
C GLU A 136 -7.62 -29.92 -0.98
N ASN A 137 -6.56 -29.88 -0.17
CA ASN A 137 -6.53 -30.62 1.10
C ASN A 137 -7.25 -29.88 2.24
N LEU A 138 -7.81 -28.68 1.99
CA LEU A 138 -8.59 -27.94 2.98
C LEU A 138 -9.84 -28.72 3.41
N THR A 139 -10.11 -28.69 4.69
CA THR A 139 -11.28 -29.30 5.33
C THR A 139 -12.10 -28.22 6.05
N ASN A 140 -13.32 -28.52 6.45
CA ASN A 140 -14.18 -27.55 7.12
C ASN A 140 -13.64 -27.05 8.47
N SER A 141 -12.65 -27.73 9.04
CA SER A 141 -11.96 -27.29 10.28
C SER A 141 -10.82 -26.31 10.02
N ASP A 142 -10.39 -26.15 8.77
CA ASP A 142 -9.26 -25.30 8.45
C ASP A 142 -9.65 -23.81 8.40
N LYS A 143 -8.73 -22.96 8.87
CA LYS A 143 -8.80 -21.51 8.79
C LYS A 143 -7.45 -20.96 8.34
N ILE A 144 -7.48 -20.12 7.31
CA ILE A 144 -6.31 -19.45 6.75
C ILE A 144 -6.37 -17.98 7.13
N ALA A 145 -5.44 -17.52 7.97
CA ALA A 145 -5.32 -16.11 8.30
C ALA A 145 -4.69 -15.34 7.14
N MET A 146 -5.18 -14.13 6.87
CA MET A 146 -4.61 -13.16 5.93
C MET A 146 -5.03 -11.74 6.33
N THR A 147 -4.32 -10.71 5.87
CA THR A 147 -4.54 -9.32 6.33
C THR A 147 -5.89 -8.74 5.91
N ALA A 148 -6.44 -9.15 4.78
CA ALA A 148 -7.80 -8.79 4.35
C ALA A 148 -8.38 -9.87 3.45
N ILE A 149 -9.60 -10.27 3.73
CA ILE A 149 -10.39 -11.14 2.85
C ILE A 149 -10.85 -10.33 1.63
N LYS A 150 -10.90 -10.95 0.43
CA LYS A 150 -11.41 -10.41 -0.85
C LYS A 150 -10.50 -9.45 -1.62
N VAL A 151 -9.70 -8.61 -0.96
CA VAL A 151 -8.94 -7.53 -1.63
C VAL A 151 -7.43 -7.55 -1.34
N SER A 152 -6.94 -8.54 -0.60
CA SER A 152 -5.50 -8.73 -0.39
C SER A 152 -4.87 -9.59 -1.49
N ILE A 153 -3.55 -9.48 -1.63
CA ILE A 153 -2.78 -10.35 -2.54
C ILE A 153 -3.09 -11.84 -2.29
N PRO A 154 -3.04 -12.36 -1.04
CA PRO A 154 -3.39 -13.74 -0.76
C PRO A 154 -4.79 -14.15 -1.24
N ALA A 155 -5.78 -13.29 -1.00
CA ALA A 155 -7.16 -13.59 -1.39
C ALA A 155 -7.29 -13.77 -2.91
N ILE A 156 -6.74 -12.82 -3.69
CA ILE A 156 -6.80 -12.89 -5.16
C ILE A 156 -5.98 -14.06 -5.69
N VAL A 157 -4.80 -14.34 -5.13
CA VAL A 157 -3.96 -15.47 -5.56
C VAL A 157 -4.66 -16.81 -5.28
N MET A 158 -5.32 -16.99 -4.14
CA MET A 158 -6.13 -18.17 -3.85
C MET A 158 -7.31 -18.31 -4.81
N GLN A 159 -7.95 -17.20 -5.19
CA GLN A 159 -9.01 -17.19 -6.20
C GLN A 159 -8.49 -17.55 -7.60
N MET A 160 -7.26 -17.12 -7.96
CA MET A 160 -6.61 -17.57 -9.21
C MET A 160 -6.42 -19.08 -9.25
N VAL A 161 -5.92 -19.67 -8.14
CA VAL A 161 -5.78 -21.14 -8.03
C VAL A 161 -7.13 -21.84 -8.13
N ALA A 162 -8.15 -21.34 -7.45
CA ALA A 162 -9.50 -21.92 -7.55
C ALA A 162 -10.06 -21.81 -8.96
N ALA A 163 -9.88 -20.68 -9.64
CA ALA A 163 -10.34 -20.49 -11.02
C ALA A 163 -9.63 -21.40 -12.03
N GLU A 164 -8.33 -21.63 -11.85
CA GLU A 164 -7.56 -22.58 -12.66
C GLU A 164 -8.09 -24.01 -12.50
N LYS A 165 -8.43 -24.41 -11.26
CA LYS A 165 -8.85 -25.75 -10.92
C LYS A 165 -10.32 -26.04 -11.22
N TYR A 166 -11.20 -25.13 -10.84
CA TYR A 166 -12.67 -25.31 -10.84
C TYR A 166 -13.40 -24.45 -11.86
N GLY A 167 -12.67 -23.59 -12.55
CA GLY A 167 -13.25 -22.60 -13.47
C GLY A 167 -13.59 -21.27 -12.78
N LEU A 168 -13.73 -20.22 -13.59
CA LEU A 168 -13.90 -18.84 -13.12
C LEU A 168 -15.14 -18.65 -12.23
N LYS A 169 -16.22 -19.40 -12.47
CA LYS A 169 -17.47 -19.33 -11.67
C LYS A 169 -17.26 -19.76 -10.23
N ASP A 170 -16.30 -20.65 -9.98
CA ASP A 170 -15.97 -21.22 -8.68
C ASP A 170 -14.65 -20.63 -8.11
N ALA A 171 -14.20 -19.50 -8.63
CA ALA A 171 -12.96 -18.86 -8.17
C ALA A 171 -12.98 -18.52 -6.67
N THR A 172 -14.14 -18.28 -6.07
CA THR A 172 -14.30 -18.04 -4.63
C THR A 172 -14.38 -19.30 -3.77
N HIS A 173 -14.09 -20.47 -4.34
CA HIS A 173 -14.22 -21.78 -3.69
C HIS A 173 -13.52 -21.85 -2.32
N PHE A 174 -12.35 -21.24 -2.19
CA PHE A 174 -11.55 -21.25 -0.97
C PHE A 174 -11.83 -20.10 -0.01
N ASP A 175 -12.61 -19.08 -0.39
CA ASP A 175 -12.85 -17.87 0.44
C ASP A 175 -13.47 -18.21 1.80
N ARG A 176 -14.30 -19.28 1.88
CA ARG A 176 -14.94 -19.75 3.12
C ARG A 176 -13.97 -20.19 4.21
N TYR A 177 -12.73 -20.48 3.85
CA TYR A 177 -11.67 -20.89 4.79
C TYR A 177 -10.85 -19.70 5.30
N THR A 178 -11.06 -18.49 4.78
CA THR A 178 -10.24 -17.34 5.11
C THR A 178 -10.78 -16.55 6.30
N VAL A 179 -9.85 -16.03 7.12
CA VAL A 179 -10.15 -15.11 8.22
C VAL A 179 -9.21 -13.92 8.19
N SER A 180 -9.72 -12.73 8.56
CA SER A 180 -8.90 -11.52 8.61
C SER A 180 -8.11 -11.47 9.92
N MET A 181 -6.79 -11.28 9.81
CA MET A 181 -5.89 -11.19 10.96
C MET A 181 -4.63 -10.41 10.56
N THR A 182 -4.05 -9.64 11.48
CA THR A 182 -2.75 -9.00 11.22
C THR A 182 -1.65 -10.07 11.15
N HIS A 183 -0.53 -9.77 10.48
CA HIS A 183 0.57 -10.74 10.42
C HIS A 183 1.16 -11.08 11.80
N PRO A 184 1.41 -10.12 12.72
CA PRO A 184 1.82 -10.45 14.08
C PRO A 184 0.86 -11.39 14.80
N ASP A 185 -0.44 -11.11 14.74
CA ASP A 185 -1.46 -11.97 15.36
C ASP A 185 -1.53 -13.36 14.70
N GLY A 186 -1.39 -13.41 13.37
CA GLY A 186 -1.32 -14.66 12.61
C GLY A 186 -0.15 -15.54 13.02
N VAL A 187 1.04 -14.96 13.21
CA VAL A 187 2.21 -15.68 13.74
C VAL A 187 1.93 -16.25 15.14
N VAL A 188 1.39 -15.43 16.04
CA VAL A 188 1.07 -15.88 17.41
C VAL A 188 0.02 -17.00 17.38
N ALA A 189 -1.01 -16.86 16.57
CA ALA A 189 -2.09 -17.85 16.47
C ALA A 189 -1.61 -19.17 15.85
N LEU A 190 -0.77 -19.12 14.81
CA LEU A 190 -0.24 -20.32 14.16
C LEU A 190 0.75 -21.06 15.06
N LEU A 191 1.74 -20.36 15.64
CA LEU A 191 2.76 -20.93 16.51
C LEU A 191 2.19 -21.37 17.87
N GLY A 192 1.15 -20.67 18.36
CA GLY A 192 0.52 -20.98 19.65
C GLY A 192 -0.30 -22.27 19.66
N GLY A 193 -0.57 -22.88 18.49
CA GLY A 193 -1.25 -24.18 18.39
C GLY A 193 -2.67 -24.21 18.98
N SER A 194 -3.31 -23.04 19.17
CA SER A 194 -4.64 -22.95 19.78
C SER A 194 -5.78 -23.51 18.91
N GLY A 195 -5.48 -23.83 17.63
CA GLY A 195 -6.48 -24.26 16.65
C GLY A 195 -7.35 -23.11 16.11
N ALA A 196 -7.09 -21.85 16.49
CA ALA A 196 -7.82 -20.70 15.97
C ALA A 196 -7.61 -20.56 14.45
N ILE A 197 -6.40 -20.87 13.97
CA ILE A 197 -6.06 -21.00 12.57
C ILE A 197 -5.22 -22.26 12.36
N THR A 198 -5.24 -22.80 11.15
CA THR A 198 -4.40 -23.94 10.72
C THR A 198 -3.36 -23.53 9.71
N ALA A 199 -3.50 -22.34 9.12
CA ALA A 199 -2.57 -21.79 8.15
C ALA A 199 -2.57 -20.26 8.19
N HIS A 200 -1.46 -19.66 7.73
CA HIS A 200 -1.30 -18.23 7.62
C HIS A 200 -0.68 -17.89 6.26
N PHE A 201 -1.36 -17.06 5.50
CA PHE A 201 -0.80 -16.53 4.26
C PHE A 201 -0.09 -15.22 4.59
N THR A 202 1.22 -15.27 4.69
CA THR A 202 2.06 -14.23 5.30
C THR A 202 3.19 -13.76 4.37
N SER A 203 3.88 -12.72 4.80
CA SER A 203 5.03 -12.13 4.10
C SER A 203 6.30 -12.17 4.96
N PRO A 204 7.49 -11.96 4.38
CA PRO A 204 8.70 -11.72 5.17
C PRO A 204 8.57 -10.46 6.07
N PRO A 205 9.10 -10.47 7.29
CA PRO A 205 9.89 -11.51 7.94
C PRO A 205 9.05 -12.58 8.68
N PHE A 206 7.73 -12.45 8.73
CA PHE A 206 6.84 -13.33 9.49
C PHE A 206 6.91 -14.78 8.99
N HIS A 207 7.03 -14.97 7.67
CA HIS A 207 7.27 -16.28 7.07
C HIS A 207 8.48 -16.96 7.68
N GLN A 208 9.64 -16.31 7.75
CA GLN A 208 10.87 -16.87 8.28
C GLN A 208 10.73 -17.23 9.77
N ARG A 209 10.00 -16.39 10.53
CA ARG A 209 9.73 -16.68 11.95
C ARG A 209 8.89 -17.96 12.11
N GLU A 210 7.85 -18.13 11.32
CA GLU A 210 7.02 -19.33 11.35
C GLU A 210 7.83 -20.57 10.95
N ARG A 211 8.69 -20.45 9.92
CA ARG A 211 9.52 -21.53 9.42
C ARG A 211 10.64 -21.97 10.37
N LYS A 212 10.91 -21.24 11.47
CA LYS A 212 11.79 -21.71 12.55
C LYS A 212 11.17 -22.88 13.33
N ASP A 213 9.84 -23.01 13.33
CA ASP A 213 9.18 -24.19 13.86
C ASP A 213 9.22 -25.34 12.83
N PRO A 214 9.83 -26.50 13.17
CA PRO A 214 9.96 -27.62 12.25
C PRO A 214 8.63 -28.26 11.85
N HIS A 215 7.56 -28.04 12.61
CA HIS A 215 6.21 -28.52 12.29
C HIS A 215 5.49 -27.65 11.24
N ILE A 216 6.03 -26.46 10.95
CA ILE A 216 5.45 -25.58 9.94
C ILE A 216 6.13 -25.78 8.60
N HIS A 217 5.32 -25.91 7.54
CA HIS A 217 5.80 -25.98 6.18
C HIS A 217 5.02 -25.03 5.28
N THR A 218 5.63 -24.64 4.15
CA THR A 218 5.01 -23.82 3.12
C THR A 218 4.25 -24.68 2.15
N VAL A 219 3.00 -24.33 1.87
CA VAL A 219 2.11 -25.00 0.91
C VAL A 219 2.30 -24.42 -0.50
N MET A 220 2.38 -23.10 -0.61
CA MET A 220 2.53 -22.37 -1.87
C MET A 220 3.08 -20.96 -1.63
N THR A 221 3.53 -20.34 -2.71
CA THR A 221 3.94 -18.93 -2.75
C THR A 221 3.11 -18.16 -3.79
N THR A 222 3.08 -16.83 -3.67
CA THR A 222 2.50 -16.00 -4.73
C THR A 222 3.23 -16.16 -6.05
N ASP A 223 4.55 -16.31 -6.02
CA ASP A 223 5.38 -16.43 -7.23
C ASP A 223 5.10 -17.72 -8.00
N ASP A 224 4.69 -18.81 -7.30
CA ASP A 224 4.26 -20.06 -7.96
C ASP A 224 3.04 -19.84 -8.86
N VAL A 225 2.09 -18.99 -8.42
CA VAL A 225 0.84 -18.70 -9.15
C VAL A 225 1.08 -17.62 -10.19
N MET A 226 1.79 -16.56 -9.82
CA MET A 226 2.05 -15.41 -10.69
C MET A 226 3.14 -15.68 -11.74
N LYS A 227 3.87 -16.83 -11.61
CA LYS A 227 4.98 -17.21 -12.50
C LYS A 227 6.09 -16.15 -12.56
N GLY A 228 6.42 -15.61 -11.41
CA GLY A 228 7.49 -14.64 -11.25
C GLY A 228 7.21 -13.63 -10.15
N SER A 229 8.15 -12.74 -9.94
CA SER A 229 8.09 -11.69 -8.93
C SER A 229 6.87 -10.79 -9.12
N THR A 230 6.26 -10.39 -8.01
CA THR A 230 5.09 -9.49 -8.01
C THR A 230 5.30 -8.31 -7.09
N THR A 231 4.77 -7.16 -7.48
CA THR A 231 4.66 -6.02 -6.58
C THR A 231 3.88 -6.42 -5.33
N PHE A 232 4.51 -6.23 -4.18
CA PHE A 232 3.90 -6.45 -2.88
C PHE A 232 3.22 -5.19 -2.36
N THR A 233 3.92 -4.05 -2.43
CA THR A 233 3.40 -2.75 -2.00
C THR A 233 3.73 -1.70 -3.05
N MET A 234 2.77 -0.81 -3.28
CA MET A 234 2.91 0.35 -4.15
C MET A 234 2.34 1.59 -3.50
N LEU A 235 2.88 2.74 -3.86
CA LEU A 235 2.45 4.05 -3.42
C LEU A 235 1.43 4.63 -4.41
N SER A 236 0.36 5.24 -3.91
CA SER A 236 -0.69 5.83 -4.73
C SER A 236 -1.18 7.14 -4.12
N THR A 237 -1.68 8.04 -4.98
CA THR A 237 -2.29 9.32 -4.59
C THR A 237 -3.42 9.69 -5.54
N THR A 238 -4.17 10.75 -5.23
CA THR A 238 -5.20 11.29 -6.14
C THR A 238 -4.56 12.16 -7.22
N THR A 239 -5.17 12.20 -8.40
CA THR A 239 -4.74 13.12 -9.47
C THR A 239 -4.79 14.58 -9.00
N ALA A 240 -5.79 14.96 -8.21
CA ALA A 240 -5.90 16.31 -7.66
C ALA A 240 -4.70 16.69 -6.76
N PHE A 241 -4.19 15.76 -5.92
CA PHE A 241 -3.01 16.02 -5.12
C PHE A 241 -1.76 16.13 -5.99
N HIS A 242 -1.56 15.21 -6.92
CA HIS A 242 -0.42 15.20 -7.85
C HIS A 242 -0.36 16.49 -8.67
N GLU A 243 -1.46 16.93 -9.27
CA GLU A 243 -1.53 18.14 -10.10
C GLU A 243 -1.35 19.43 -9.29
N SER A 244 -1.89 19.48 -8.07
CA SER A 244 -1.76 20.64 -7.18
C SER A 244 -0.38 20.72 -6.52
N ASN A 245 0.32 19.60 -6.35
CA ASN A 245 1.58 19.49 -5.64
C ASN A 245 2.62 18.65 -6.40
N PRO A 246 2.93 18.95 -7.69
CA PRO A 246 3.79 18.09 -8.51
C PRO A 246 5.20 17.94 -7.93
N LYS A 247 5.78 19.01 -7.37
CA LYS A 247 7.09 18.94 -6.71
C LYS A 247 7.08 18.08 -5.42
N ALA A 248 5.97 18.07 -4.68
CA ALA A 248 5.86 17.21 -3.50
C ALA A 248 5.80 15.74 -3.90
N THR A 249 5.05 15.39 -4.95
CA THR A 249 5.01 14.02 -5.48
C THR A 249 6.38 13.61 -6.02
N GLN A 250 7.07 14.49 -6.74
CA GLN A 250 8.45 14.27 -7.20
C GLN A 250 9.43 14.07 -6.04
N ALA A 251 9.29 14.84 -4.94
CA ALA A 251 10.10 14.68 -3.74
C ALA A 251 9.87 13.33 -3.07
N VAL A 252 8.60 12.87 -3.01
CA VAL A 252 8.24 11.55 -2.46
C VAL A 252 8.84 10.42 -3.31
N LEU A 253 8.75 10.51 -4.65
CA LEU A 253 9.34 9.51 -5.55
C LEU A 253 10.86 9.46 -5.41
N ALA A 254 11.53 10.61 -5.43
CA ALA A 254 12.98 10.69 -5.28
C ALA A 254 13.46 10.20 -3.90
N ALA A 255 12.68 10.46 -2.85
CA ALA A 255 12.94 9.93 -1.50
C ALA A 255 12.83 8.40 -1.46
N LEU A 256 11.84 7.82 -2.15
CA LEU A 256 11.68 6.37 -2.27
C LEU A 256 12.86 5.73 -3.03
N GLU A 257 13.29 6.32 -4.11
CA GLU A 257 14.46 5.85 -4.89
C GLU A 257 15.75 5.90 -4.06
N GLU A 258 15.97 7.01 -3.33
CA GLU A 258 17.13 7.13 -2.43
C GLU A 258 17.05 6.09 -1.30
N ALA A 259 15.90 5.90 -0.67
CA ALA A 259 15.70 4.89 0.37
C ALA A 259 16.03 3.48 -0.14
N ASN A 260 15.54 3.12 -1.34
CA ASN A 260 15.86 1.86 -2.00
C ASN A 260 17.38 1.73 -2.27
N GLY A 261 18.03 2.82 -2.66
CA GLY A 261 19.49 2.89 -2.82
C GLY A 261 20.22 2.64 -1.50
N MET A 262 19.82 3.29 -0.41
CA MET A 262 20.38 3.14 0.91
C MET A 262 20.24 1.69 1.43
N ILE A 263 19.06 1.08 1.27
CA ILE A 263 18.81 -0.32 1.66
C ILE A 263 19.71 -1.28 0.88
N ARG A 264 19.90 -1.06 -0.42
CA ARG A 264 20.80 -1.89 -1.23
C ARG A 264 22.28 -1.73 -0.83
N ALA A 265 22.69 -0.53 -0.46
CA ALA A 265 24.07 -0.21 -0.09
C ALA A 265 24.47 -0.71 1.30
N ASP A 266 23.54 -0.65 2.27
CA ASP A 266 23.79 -1.03 3.67
C ASP A 266 22.63 -1.85 4.25
N LYS A 267 22.72 -3.17 4.06
CA LYS A 267 21.72 -4.14 4.57
C LYS A 267 21.63 -4.15 6.09
N LYS A 268 22.75 -3.90 6.77
CA LYS A 268 22.78 -3.88 8.24
C LYS A 268 22.04 -2.67 8.78
N MET A 269 22.28 -1.48 8.22
CA MET A 269 21.52 -0.28 8.55
C MET A 269 20.02 -0.52 8.32
N ALA A 270 19.66 -1.06 7.16
CA ALA A 270 18.27 -1.38 6.81
C ALA A 270 17.61 -2.35 7.81
N ALA A 271 18.35 -3.40 8.23
CA ALA A 271 17.89 -4.35 9.25
C ALA A 271 17.71 -3.68 10.62
N MET A 272 18.57 -2.73 11.00
CA MET A 272 18.41 -1.96 12.25
C MET A 272 17.14 -1.08 12.22
N VAL A 273 16.85 -0.43 11.09
CA VAL A 273 15.62 0.35 10.90
C VAL A 273 14.39 -0.54 11.05
N LEU A 274 14.39 -1.71 10.39
CA LEU A 274 13.29 -2.66 10.45
C LEU A 274 13.13 -3.23 11.87
N LEU A 275 14.23 -3.55 12.56
CA LEU A 275 14.20 -4.06 13.93
C LEU A 275 13.55 -3.06 14.89
N ALA A 276 13.88 -1.78 14.76
CA ALA A 276 13.30 -0.73 15.58
C ALA A 276 11.77 -0.64 15.43
N SER A 277 11.24 -0.92 14.23
CA SER A 277 9.80 -0.93 13.96
C SER A 277 9.09 -2.23 14.35
N THR A 278 9.84 -3.31 14.61
CA THR A 278 9.29 -4.65 14.92
C THR A 278 9.75 -5.17 16.28
N SER A 279 10.16 -4.29 17.21
CA SER A 279 10.83 -4.61 18.49
C SER A 279 10.07 -5.64 19.35
N GLU A 280 8.74 -5.69 19.25
CA GLU A 280 7.91 -6.66 19.98
C GLU A 280 7.76 -8.02 19.27
N SER A 281 8.27 -8.16 18.05
CA SER A 281 8.04 -9.33 17.20
C SER A 281 9.02 -10.48 17.43
N GLY A 282 10.04 -10.30 18.28
CA GLY A 282 11.03 -11.33 18.63
C GLY A 282 11.96 -11.73 17.48
N PHE A 283 12.24 -10.83 16.53
CA PHE A 283 13.27 -10.99 15.52
C PHE A 283 14.64 -10.56 16.04
N SER A 284 15.69 -11.25 15.64
CA SER A 284 17.07 -10.77 15.81
C SER A 284 17.47 -9.87 14.62
N LEU A 285 18.50 -9.06 14.82
CA LEU A 285 19.10 -8.26 13.74
C LEU A 285 19.55 -9.15 12.56
N GLN A 286 20.14 -10.32 12.86
CA GLN A 286 20.57 -11.27 11.86
C GLN A 286 19.41 -11.82 11.05
N ASP A 287 18.29 -12.22 11.69
CA ASP A 287 17.10 -12.69 10.99
C ASP A 287 16.61 -11.67 9.96
N LEU A 288 16.55 -10.40 10.35
CA LEU A 288 16.07 -9.33 9.48
C LEU A 288 17.07 -9.00 8.36
N GLN A 289 18.36 -9.10 8.63
CA GLN A 289 19.39 -8.93 7.61
C GLN A 289 19.31 -10.03 6.56
N GLU A 290 19.18 -11.30 6.96
CA GLU A 290 18.99 -12.44 6.06
C GLU A 290 17.74 -12.27 5.15
N VAL A 291 16.64 -11.76 5.71
CA VAL A 291 15.42 -11.44 4.94
C VAL A 291 15.67 -10.33 3.91
N ILE A 292 16.41 -9.27 4.27
CA ILE A 292 16.71 -8.15 3.36
C ILE A 292 17.71 -8.56 2.27
N GLU A 293 18.55 -9.56 2.53
CA GLU A 293 19.52 -10.13 1.60
C GLU A 293 18.91 -11.15 0.64
N ASP A 294 17.72 -11.66 0.94
CA ASP A 294 17.02 -12.61 0.06
C ASP A 294 16.79 -11.99 -1.33
N PRO A 295 17.31 -12.58 -2.42
CA PRO A 295 17.14 -12.05 -3.78
C PRO A 295 15.69 -12.01 -4.24
N ALA A 296 14.77 -12.74 -3.59
CA ALA A 296 13.35 -12.64 -3.84
C ALA A 296 12.71 -11.36 -3.26
N VAL A 297 13.40 -10.67 -2.32
CA VAL A 297 12.98 -9.40 -1.75
C VAL A 297 13.62 -8.25 -2.53
N LYS A 298 12.82 -7.54 -3.33
CA LYS A 298 13.30 -6.45 -4.18
C LYS A 298 12.77 -5.11 -3.67
N PHE A 299 13.68 -4.17 -3.49
CA PHE A 299 13.38 -2.76 -3.21
C PHE A 299 13.46 -1.99 -4.54
N THR A 300 12.29 -1.73 -5.15
CA THR A 300 12.18 -1.24 -6.53
C THR A 300 10.96 -0.37 -6.72
N THR A 301 11.09 0.66 -7.56
CA THR A 301 9.97 1.51 -8.01
C THR A 301 9.24 0.94 -9.24
N THR A 302 9.76 -0.15 -9.82
CA THR A 302 9.19 -0.81 -10.99
C THR A 302 7.99 -1.69 -10.60
N PRO A 303 6.79 -1.47 -11.17
CA PRO A 303 5.65 -2.36 -11.00
C PRO A 303 5.90 -3.72 -11.67
N GLU A 304 5.69 -4.83 -10.96
CA GLU A 304 5.86 -6.18 -11.47
C GLU A 304 4.55 -6.97 -11.37
N ASN A 305 4.09 -7.58 -12.46
CA ASN A 305 2.88 -8.43 -12.57
C ASN A 305 1.57 -7.76 -12.10
N VAL A 306 1.47 -6.43 -12.11
CA VAL A 306 0.24 -5.71 -11.70
C VAL A 306 -0.90 -6.00 -12.68
N MET A 307 -0.59 -6.12 -13.99
CA MET A 307 -1.58 -6.43 -15.02
C MET A 307 -2.23 -7.80 -14.84
N LYS A 308 -1.50 -8.80 -14.34
CA LYS A 308 -2.11 -10.13 -14.08
C LYS A 308 -3.22 -10.07 -13.02
N TYR A 309 -3.05 -9.22 -11.99
CA TYR A 309 -4.14 -8.96 -11.04
C TYR A 309 -5.30 -8.26 -11.72
N ALA A 310 -5.04 -7.21 -12.52
CA ALA A 310 -6.09 -6.44 -13.20
C ALA A 310 -6.90 -7.33 -14.16
N GLU A 311 -6.24 -8.13 -14.99
CA GLU A 311 -6.88 -9.06 -15.91
C GLU A 311 -7.76 -10.09 -15.19
N PHE A 312 -7.23 -10.70 -14.12
CA PHE A 312 -7.99 -11.68 -13.35
C PHE A 312 -9.19 -11.03 -12.65
N MET A 313 -8.99 -9.91 -11.96
CA MET A 313 -10.05 -9.22 -11.23
C MET A 313 -11.13 -8.67 -12.16
N HIS A 314 -10.77 -8.22 -13.37
CA HIS A 314 -11.75 -7.84 -14.40
C HIS A 314 -12.57 -9.05 -14.89
N ARG A 315 -11.92 -10.17 -15.19
CA ARG A 315 -12.62 -11.42 -15.56
C ARG A 315 -13.55 -11.93 -14.46
N MET A 316 -13.23 -11.66 -13.19
CA MET A 316 -14.08 -11.96 -12.03
C MET A 316 -15.26 -10.98 -11.85
N GLY A 317 -15.27 -9.86 -12.59
CA GLY A 317 -16.24 -8.78 -12.41
C GLY A 317 -16.01 -7.95 -11.15
N THR A 318 -14.81 -8.06 -10.53
CA THR A 318 -14.40 -7.22 -9.39
C THR A 318 -14.00 -5.82 -9.87
N LEU A 319 -13.44 -5.71 -11.06
CA LEU A 319 -13.19 -4.47 -11.78
C LEU A 319 -14.15 -4.34 -12.95
N GLU A 320 -14.73 -3.16 -13.13
CA GLU A 320 -15.56 -2.83 -14.30
C GLU A 320 -14.70 -2.55 -15.53
N HIS A 321 -13.50 -1.96 -15.32
CA HIS A 321 -12.59 -1.56 -16.37
C HIS A 321 -11.28 -2.32 -16.32
N LEU A 322 -10.80 -2.75 -17.49
CA LEU A 322 -9.48 -3.34 -17.66
C LEU A 322 -8.51 -2.25 -18.16
N PRO A 323 -7.41 -1.95 -17.44
CA PRO A 323 -6.40 -1.05 -17.96
C PRO A 323 -5.74 -1.65 -19.20
N SER A 324 -5.41 -0.81 -20.19
CA SER A 324 -4.79 -1.25 -21.45
C SER A 324 -3.32 -1.67 -21.26
N SER A 325 -2.66 -1.10 -20.26
CA SER A 325 -1.30 -1.43 -19.86
C SER A 325 -1.07 -0.98 -18.41
N TRP A 326 0.07 -1.37 -17.82
CA TRP A 326 0.44 -0.93 -16.49
C TRP A 326 0.64 0.60 -16.41
N GLN A 327 1.05 1.27 -17.49
CA GLN A 327 1.22 2.73 -17.53
C GLN A 327 -0.11 3.46 -17.30
N GLU A 328 -1.24 2.91 -17.74
CA GLU A 328 -2.55 3.52 -17.47
C GLU A 328 -2.88 3.59 -15.97
N LEU A 329 -2.24 2.75 -15.17
CA LEU A 329 -2.43 2.68 -13.72
C LEU A 329 -1.59 3.71 -12.95
N PHE A 330 -0.53 4.24 -13.55
CA PHE A 330 0.47 5.07 -12.89
C PHE A 330 0.55 6.47 -13.49
N PHE A 331 1.08 7.42 -12.72
CA PHE A 331 1.50 8.69 -13.29
C PHE A 331 2.73 8.49 -14.19
N ALA A 332 2.88 9.37 -15.19
CA ALA A 332 3.96 9.29 -16.16
C ALA A 332 5.37 9.48 -15.57
N ASP A 333 5.47 9.85 -14.29
CA ASP A 333 6.73 10.03 -13.56
C ASP A 333 7.62 8.78 -13.58
N ILE A 334 7.02 7.59 -13.81
CA ILE A 334 7.75 6.31 -13.88
C ILE A 334 7.66 5.61 -15.24
N ASP A 335 7.27 6.30 -16.31
CA ASP A 335 7.14 5.69 -17.66
C ASP A 335 8.45 5.09 -18.19
N GLY A 336 9.58 5.50 -17.65
CA GLY A 336 10.91 5.00 -18.04
C GLY A 336 11.28 3.61 -17.48
N VAL A 337 10.47 3.01 -16.59
CA VAL A 337 10.78 1.68 -16.03
C VAL A 337 10.12 0.55 -16.86
N SER A 338 10.69 -0.65 -16.77
CA SER A 338 10.18 -1.85 -17.46
C SER A 338 9.11 -2.56 -16.61
N GLY A 339 7.98 -1.90 -16.36
CA GLY A 339 6.88 -2.46 -15.57
C GLY A 339 6.05 -3.52 -16.30
N SER A 340 5.17 -4.26 -15.54
CA SER A 340 4.27 -5.28 -16.11
C SER A 340 2.97 -5.47 -15.31
#